data_4fa1710a0e86cbc04238666f61c58d86
#
_entry.id   4fa1710a0e86cbc04238666f61c58d86
#
_cell.length_a   1.000
_cell.length_b   1.000
_cell.length_c   1.000
_cell.angle_alpha   90.00
_cell.angle_beta   90.00
_cell.angle_gamma   90.00
#
_symmetry.space_group_name_H-M   'P 1'
#
loop_
_entity.id
_entity.type
_entity.pdbx_description
1 polymer ?
#
loop_
_entity_poly.entity_id
_entity_poly.type
_entity_poly.pdbx_seq_one_letter_code
_entity_poly.pdbx_strand_id
1 'polypeptide(L)'
;HERFEIATWSNYGTVFPGTNGVPSFTSRADPVLGTTVTLDLANSYGNATVGLLIIGFQRTTIHTNWGSDVLADPLITRVLGLPASGASLSDLIPNDDDLCGFTVDLQAIEADPGAAKGVSFTPGLELVLGH
;
A
#
# COMPACT_ATOMS: atom_id res chain seq x y z
N HIS A 1 -30.86 -5.72 -7.76
CA HIS A 1 -30.10 -6.37 -6.69
C HIS A 1 -29.06 -5.43 -6.11
N GLU A 2 -29.21 -5.10 -4.85
CA GLU A 2 -28.29 -4.17 -4.17
C GLU A 2 -27.11 -4.91 -3.54
N ARG A 3 -25.98 -4.23 -3.48
CA ARG A 3 -24.78 -4.72 -2.82
C ARG A 3 -24.51 -3.89 -1.58
N PHE A 4 -24.24 -4.57 -0.47
CA PHE A 4 -24.07 -3.95 0.85
C PHE A 4 -22.72 -4.25 1.48
N GLU A 5 -21.69 -4.48 0.67
CA GLU A 5 -20.36 -4.63 1.24
C GLU A 5 -19.97 -3.36 2.01
N ILE A 6 -19.47 -3.54 3.20
CA ILE A 6 -18.96 -2.44 4.01
C ILE A 6 -17.53 -2.16 3.59
N ALA A 7 -17.22 -0.89 3.33
CA ALA A 7 -15.87 -0.47 3.03
C ALA A 7 -14.95 -0.73 4.22
N THR A 8 -13.82 -1.40 3.98
CA THR A 8 -12.82 -1.69 5.01
C THR A 8 -11.42 -1.59 4.45
N TRP A 9 -10.44 -1.44 5.34
CA TRP A 9 -9.04 -1.59 4.97
C TRP A 9 -8.29 -2.37 6.05
N SER A 10 -7.23 -3.05 5.65
CA SER A 10 -6.39 -3.80 6.58
C SER A 10 -4.99 -3.96 6.04
N ASN A 11 -4.05 -4.22 6.94
CA ASN A 11 -2.71 -4.63 6.56
C ASN A 11 -2.57 -6.15 6.65
N TYR A 12 -1.69 -6.71 5.83
CA TYR A 12 -1.45 -8.15 5.82
C TYR A 12 -0.02 -8.47 5.37
N GLY A 13 0.39 -9.69 5.64
CA GLY A 13 1.62 -10.28 5.12
C GLY A 13 2.88 -9.87 5.86
N THR A 14 4.02 -10.27 5.29
CA THR A 14 5.34 -10.05 5.86
C THR A 14 5.88 -8.67 5.54
N VAL A 15 6.83 -8.21 6.34
CA VAL A 15 7.45 -6.89 6.25
C VAL A 15 8.98 -7.03 6.31
N PHE A 16 9.70 -5.95 5.96
CA PHE A 16 11.13 -5.90 6.19
C PHE A 16 11.52 -4.50 6.70
N PRO A 17 12.25 -4.40 7.83
CA PRO A 17 12.56 -3.12 8.43
C PRO A 17 13.62 -2.35 7.65
N GLY A 18 13.50 -1.03 7.68
CA GLY A 18 14.51 -0.10 7.23
C GLY A 18 15.32 0.46 8.40
N THR A 19 16.00 1.58 8.16
CA THR A 19 16.85 2.26 9.16
C THR A 19 16.09 2.56 10.45
N ASN A 20 14.85 3.04 10.34
CA ASN A 20 14.01 3.44 11.47
C ASN A 20 12.88 2.46 11.76
N GLY A 21 13.03 1.21 11.36
CA GLY A 21 12.03 0.17 11.59
C GLY A 21 11.18 -0.11 10.34
N VAL A 22 10.07 -0.81 10.55
CA VAL A 22 9.15 -1.20 9.46
C VAL A 22 8.34 0.02 9.03
N PRO A 23 8.35 0.38 7.73
CA PRO A 23 7.51 1.47 7.25
C PRO A 23 6.03 1.06 7.27
N SER A 24 5.17 1.97 7.72
CA SER A 24 3.72 1.76 7.69
C SER A 24 3.13 2.21 6.37
N PHE A 25 2.06 1.54 5.98
CA PHE A 25 1.24 1.91 4.82
C PHE A 25 -0.22 1.72 5.21
N THR A 26 -0.93 2.82 5.40
CA THR A 26 -2.26 2.81 6.01
C THR A 26 -3.22 3.69 5.25
N SER A 27 -4.52 3.49 5.46
CA SER A 27 -5.56 4.38 4.95
C SER A 27 -6.11 5.24 6.08
N ARG A 28 -6.37 6.52 5.80
CA ARG A 28 -6.96 7.45 6.81
C ARG A 28 -8.39 7.14 7.12
N ALA A 29 -9.11 6.52 6.19
CA ALA A 29 -10.53 6.20 6.34
C ALA A 29 -10.87 4.97 5.52
N ASP A 30 -12.04 4.41 5.75
CA ASP A 30 -12.54 3.32 4.93
C ASP A 30 -12.80 3.78 3.50
N PRO A 31 -12.51 2.91 2.50
CA PRO A 31 -12.60 3.28 1.08
C PRO A 31 -14.06 3.25 0.58
N VAL A 32 -14.85 4.22 1.02
CA VAL A 32 -16.27 4.33 0.67
C VAL A 32 -16.42 4.82 -0.77
N LEU A 33 -17.31 4.18 -1.52
CA LEU A 33 -17.63 4.57 -2.90
C LEU A 33 -18.07 6.04 -2.95
N GLY A 34 -17.55 6.77 -3.94
CA GLY A 34 -17.85 8.19 -4.13
C GLY A 34 -17.06 9.12 -3.24
N THR A 35 -16.13 8.63 -2.42
CA THR A 35 -15.29 9.46 -1.55
C THR A 35 -13.84 9.45 -2.03
N THR A 36 -13.07 10.43 -1.56
CA THR A 36 -11.62 10.44 -1.76
C THR A 36 -10.96 9.67 -0.63
N VAL A 37 -10.21 8.62 -0.98
CA VAL A 37 -9.39 7.89 -0.03
C VAL A 37 -7.99 8.50 -0.01
N THR A 38 -7.41 8.63 1.18
CA THR A 38 -6.03 9.08 1.36
C THR A 38 -5.24 8.01 2.08
N LEU A 39 -4.14 7.59 1.46
CA LEU A 39 -3.22 6.59 1.99
C LEU A 39 -1.97 7.27 2.50
N ASP A 40 -1.47 6.84 3.65
CA ASP A 40 -0.25 7.37 4.24
C ASP A 40 0.85 6.32 4.18
N LEU A 41 1.97 6.69 3.58
CA LEU A 41 3.17 5.86 3.45
C LEU A 41 4.28 6.49 4.29
N ALA A 42 4.76 5.77 5.30
CA ALA A 42 5.87 6.24 6.12
C ALA A 42 7.21 6.03 5.39
N ASN A 43 8.19 6.83 5.76
CA ASN A 43 9.56 6.71 5.24
C ASN A 43 10.44 6.05 6.31
N SER A 44 10.93 4.85 6.02
CA SER A 44 11.78 4.10 6.95
C SER A 44 13.21 4.62 7.03
N TYR A 45 13.65 5.35 6.01
CA TYR A 45 15.01 5.86 5.93
C TYR A 45 15.22 7.14 6.76
N GLY A 46 14.19 7.98 6.83
CA GLY A 46 14.26 9.26 7.54
C GLY A 46 14.88 10.39 6.74
N ASN A 47 15.25 10.15 5.50
CA ASN A 47 15.73 11.14 4.52
C ASN A 47 14.95 10.96 3.23
N ALA A 48 14.95 12.00 2.41
CA ALA A 48 14.28 11.92 1.10
C ALA A 48 14.86 10.76 0.29
N THR A 49 13.98 9.94 -0.29
CA THR A 49 14.35 8.77 -1.08
C THR A 49 13.29 8.49 -2.13
N VAL A 50 13.27 7.29 -2.66
CA VAL A 50 12.26 6.83 -3.61
C VAL A 50 11.66 5.52 -3.13
N GLY A 51 10.43 5.25 -3.53
CA GLY A 51 9.76 4.00 -3.29
C GLY A 51 9.15 3.45 -4.57
N LEU A 52 8.94 2.14 -4.61
CA LEU A 52 8.19 1.46 -5.64
C LEU A 52 6.82 1.11 -5.08
N LEU A 53 5.77 1.71 -5.64
CA LEU A 53 4.39 1.39 -5.30
C LEU A 53 3.91 0.27 -6.21
N ILE A 54 3.37 -0.79 -5.61
CA ILE A 54 2.80 -1.94 -6.31
C ILE A 54 1.30 -1.93 -6.07
N ILE A 55 0.52 -2.03 -7.14
CA ILE A 55 -0.94 -2.02 -7.08
C ILE A 55 -1.46 -3.21 -7.86
N GLY A 56 -2.37 -3.96 -7.25
CA GLY A 56 -3.03 -5.09 -7.87
C GLY A 56 -4.44 -5.28 -7.32
N PHE A 57 -5.13 -6.30 -7.79
CA PHE A 57 -6.51 -6.57 -7.42
C PHE A 57 -6.64 -7.89 -6.64
N GLN A 58 -5.54 -8.48 -6.25
CA GLN A 58 -5.52 -9.67 -5.40
C GLN A 58 -4.21 -9.77 -4.65
N ARG A 59 -4.25 -10.49 -3.54
CA ARG A 59 -3.06 -10.81 -2.76
C ARG A 59 -2.21 -11.83 -3.50
N THR A 60 -0.91 -11.77 -3.27
CA THR A 60 0.04 -12.77 -3.74
C THR A 60 1.15 -12.94 -2.71
N THR A 61 2.03 -13.89 -2.94
CA THR A 61 3.27 -14.04 -2.19
C THR A 61 4.37 -14.41 -3.17
N ILE A 62 5.14 -13.40 -3.59
CA ILE A 62 6.28 -13.61 -4.48
C ILE A 62 7.53 -13.38 -3.67
N HIS A 63 8.29 -14.45 -3.43
CA HIS A 63 9.53 -14.39 -2.66
C HIS A 63 10.58 -13.57 -3.40
N THR A 64 11.29 -12.73 -2.64
CA THR A 64 12.41 -11.94 -3.15
C THR A 64 13.67 -12.23 -2.36
N ASN A 65 14.81 -11.79 -2.89
CA ASN A 65 16.10 -11.87 -2.19
C ASN A 65 16.38 -10.60 -1.37
N TRP A 66 15.38 -9.72 -1.21
CA TRP A 66 15.54 -8.40 -0.58
C TRP A 66 14.94 -8.31 0.83
N GLY A 67 14.65 -9.43 1.44
CA GLY A 67 14.25 -9.50 2.86
C GLY A 67 12.80 -9.86 3.10
N SER A 68 11.88 -9.59 2.19
CA SER A 68 10.48 -9.94 2.32
C SER A 68 9.87 -10.30 0.96
N ASP A 69 8.55 -10.37 0.90
CA ASP A 69 7.81 -10.86 -0.25
C ASP A 69 7.01 -9.74 -0.90
N VAL A 70 6.80 -9.84 -2.22
CA VAL A 70 5.78 -9.04 -2.91
C VAL A 70 4.42 -9.63 -2.58
N LEU A 71 3.53 -8.82 -2.04
CA LEU A 71 2.26 -9.24 -1.44
C LEU A 71 1.03 -8.83 -2.26
N ALA A 72 1.19 -7.92 -3.20
CA ALA A 72 0.13 -7.55 -4.15
C ALA A 72 0.53 -8.02 -5.54
N ASP A 73 -0.42 -8.60 -6.28
CA ASP A 73 -0.17 -9.02 -7.66
C ASP A 73 0.19 -7.78 -8.48
N PRO A 74 1.41 -7.71 -9.04
CA PRO A 74 1.94 -6.45 -9.56
C PRO A 74 1.40 -6.11 -10.95
N LEU A 75 0.14 -5.70 -11.03
CA LEU A 75 -0.47 -5.22 -12.27
C LEU A 75 0.03 -3.83 -12.65
N ILE A 76 0.18 -2.95 -11.67
CA ILE A 76 0.66 -1.59 -11.85
C ILE A 76 1.80 -1.36 -10.89
N THR A 77 2.91 -0.85 -11.39
CA THR A 77 4.03 -0.41 -10.56
C THR A 77 4.34 1.04 -10.88
N ARG A 78 4.67 1.81 -9.83
CA ARG A 78 4.95 3.23 -9.96
C ARG A 78 6.09 3.63 -9.03
N VAL A 79 7.06 4.35 -9.55
CA VAL A 79 8.11 4.95 -8.72
C VAL A 79 7.58 6.27 -8.14
N LEU A 80 7.76 6.42 -6.84
CA LEU A 80 7.37 7.64 -6.12
C LEU A 80 8.58 8.32 -5.53
N GLY A 81 8.59 9.65 -5.53
CA GLY A 81 9.42 10.41 -4.59
C GLY A 81 8.87 10.24 -3.18
N LEU A 82 9.75 9.97 -2.22
CA LEU A 82 9.36 9.76 -0.83
C LEU A 82 10.10 10.76 0.06
N PRO A 83 9.42 11.85 0.47
CA PRO A 83 10.02 12.84 1.38
C PRO A 83 10.38 12.20 2.74
N ALA A 84 11.28 12.84 3.47
CA ALA A 84 11.73 12.35 4.77
C ALA A 84 10.57 12.11 5.75
N SER A 85 9.50 12.90 5.66
CA SER A 85 8.30 12.77 6.50
C SER A 85 7.28 11.74 6.00
N GLY A 86 7.56 11.07 4.88
CA GLY A 86 6.62 10.17 4.24
C GLY A 86 5.81 10.83 3.13
N ALA A 87 4.89 10.09 2.55
CA ALA A 87 4.04 10.56 1.46
C ALA A 87 2.57 10.25 1.74
N SER A 88 1.69 11.07 1.19
CA SER A 88 0.26 10.83 1.19
C SER A 88 -0.23 10.73 -0.25
N LEU A 89 -1.04 9.72 -0.52
CA LEU A 89 -1.60 9.43 -1.83
C LEU A 89 -3.11 9.54 -1.75
N SER A 90 -3.71 10.37 -2.58
CA SER A 90 -5.17 10.56 -2.57
C SER A 90 -5.75 10.24 -3.94
N ASP A 91 -6.88 9.58 -3.95
CA ASP A 91 -7.62 9.27 -5.17
C ASP A 91 -9.12 9.20 -4.89
N LEU A 92 -9.91 9.60 -5.88
CA LEU A 92 -11.36 9.52 -5.81
C LEU A 92 -11.81 8.11 -6.19
N ILE A 93 -12.61 7.50 -5.33
CA ILE A 93 -13.26 6.23 -5.63
C ILE A 93 -14.55 6.53 -6.36
N PRO A 94 -14.73 6.03 -7.60
CA PRO A 94 -15.97 6.27 -8.32
C PRO A 94 -17.20 5.82 -7.54
N ASN A 95 -18.26 6.58 -7.60
CA ASN A 95 -19.54 6.20 -6.98
C ASN A 95 -20.30 5.26 -7.92
N ASP A 96 -19.75 4.08 -8.09
CA ASP A 96 -20.27 3.04 -8.97
C ASP A 96 -20.50 1.78 -8.13
N ASP A 97 -21.77 1.39 -8.00
CA ASP A 97 -22.16 0.25 -7.17
C ASP A 97 -21.58 -1.09 -7.66
N ASP A 98 -21.17 -1.17 -8.92
CA ASP A 98 -20.50 -2.34 -9.47
C ASP A 98 -19.11 -2.55 -8.85
N LEU A 99 -18.53 -1.52 -8.24
CA LEU A 99 -17.27 -1.62 -7.52
C LEU A 99 -17.42 -2.09 -6.08
N CYS A 100 -18.64 -2.23 -5.59
CA CYS A 100 -18.90 -2.68 -4.21
C CYS A 100 -18.36 -4.08 -3.99
N GLY A 101 -17.54 -4.27 -2.97
CA GLY A 101 -16.85 -5.53 -2.71
C GLY A 101 -15.56 -5.73 -3.50
N PHE A 102 -15.21 -4.79 -4.39
CA PHE A 102 -13.97 -4.86 -5.18
C PHE A 102 -12.76 -4.66 -4.28
N THR A 103 -11.74 -5.49 -4.46
CA THR A 103 -10.53 -5.45 -3.64
C THR A 103 -9.39 -4.82 -4.41
N VAL A 104 -8.68 -3.88 -3.76
CA VAL A 104 -7.43 -3.30 -4.25
C VAL A 104 -6.34 -3.62 -3.25
N ASP A 105 -5.26 -4.23 -3.70
CA ASP A 105 -4.11 -4.59 -2.88
C ASP A 105 -2.91 -3.75 -3.28
N LEU A 106 -2.25 -3.16 -2.28
CA LEU A 106 -1.12 -2.27 -2.48
C LEU A 106 0.03 -2.67 -1.55
N GLN A 107 1.23 -2.31 -1.96
CA GLN A 107 2.44 -2.46 -1.16
C GLN A 107 3.47 -1.45 -1.63
N ALA A 108 4.37 -1.02 -0.75
CA ALA A 108 5.50 -0.19 -1.13
C ALA A 108 6.81 -0.86 -0.71
N ILE A 109 7.80 -0.75 -1.60
CA ILE A 109 9.18 -1.14 -1.34
C ILE A 109 9.99 0.16 -1.40
N GLU A 110 10.68 0.51 -0.30
CA GLU A 110 11.38 1.78 -0.18
C GLU A 110 12.88 1.57 -0.31
N ALA A 111 13.55 2.42 -1.09
CA ALA A 111 15.01 2.46 -1.08
C ALA A 111 15.47 3.00 0.28
N ASP A 112 16.23 2.19 0.99
CA ASP A 112 16.71 2.51 2.33
C ASP A 112 18.14 2.00 2.48
N PRO A 113 19.15 2.85 2.25
CA PRO A 113 20.56 2.43 2.33
C PRO A 113 20.99 1.90 3.69
N GLY A 114 20.28 2.25 4.76
CA GLY A 114 20.56 1.74 6.11
C GLY A 114 19.88 0.42 6.42
N ALA A 115 19.00 -0.07 5.57
CA ALA A 115 18.37 -1.38 5.72
C ALA A 115 19.37 -2.50 5.38
N ALA A 116 19.19 -3.67 5.99
CA ALA A 116 20.11 -4.80 5.82
C ALA A 116 20.24 -5.25 4.36
N LYS A 117 19.21 -5.06 3.53
CA LYS A 117 19.21 -5.40 2.11
C LYS A 117 19.15 -4.18 1.19
N GLY A 118 19.27 -2.97 1.74
CA GLY A 118 19.20 -1.73 0.98
C GLY A 118 17.78 -1.27 0.65
N VAL A 119 16.78 -2.02 1.06
CA VAL A 119 15.37 -1.70 0.86
C VAL A 119 14.58 -2.10 2.10
N SER A 120 13.42 -1.47 2.30
CA SER A 120 12.42 -1.88 3.29
C SER A 120 11.11 -2.22 2.58
N PHE A 121 10.29 -3.05 3.24
CA PHE A 121 8.99 -3.48 2.71
C PHE A 121 7.91 -3.10 3.69
N THR A 122 6.88 -2.41 3.21
CA THR A 122 5.65 -2.23 3.98
C THR A 122 4.89 -3.55 4.05
N PRO A 123 3.94 -3.71 4.99
CA PRO A 123 2.94 -4.74 4.84
C PRO A 123 2.10 -4.49 3.58
N GLY A 124 1.35 -5.49 3.15
CA GLY A 124 0.32 -5.28 2.16
C GLY A 124 -0.78 -4.39 2.75
N LEU A 125 -1.39 -3.58 1.92
CA LEU A 125 -2.56 -2.77 2.28
C LEU A 125 -3.71 -3.21 1.39
N GLU A 126 -4.77 -3.73 2.00
CA GLU A 126 -5.95 -4.17 1.27
C GLU A 126 -7.11 -3.22 1.51
N LEU A 127 -7.67 -2.72 0.42
CA LEU A 127 -8.87 -1.89 0.43
C LEU A 127 -10.01 -2.74 -0.14
N VAL A 128 -11.10 -2.86 0.60
CA VAL A 128 -12.35 -3.45 0.11
C VAL A 128 -13.32 -2.30 -0.07
N LEU A 129 -13.64 -2.00 -1.33
CA LEU A 129 -14.52 -0.88 -1.66
C LEU A 129 -15.96 -1.22 -1.27
N GLY A 130 -16.70 -0.24 -0.76
CA GLY A 130 -18.06 -0.48 -0.32
C GLY A 130 -18.77 0.78 0.15
N HIS A 131 -19.79 0.58 0.92
CA HIS A 131 -20.62 1.66 1.44
C HIS A 131 -20.28 2.06 2.87
#